data_9fdd93eb216123834076a6f87514d87d
#
_entry.id   9fdd93eb216123834076a6f87514d87d
#
_cell.length_a   1.000
_cell.length_b   1.000
_cell.length_c   1.000
_cell.angle_alpha   90.00
_cell.angle_beta   90.00
_cell.angle_gamma   90.00
#
_symmetry.space_group_name_H-M   'P 1'
#
loop_
_entity.id
_entity.type
_entity.pdbx_description
1 polymer ?
#
loop_
_entity_poly.entity_id
_entity_poly.type
_entity_poly.pdbx_seq_one_letter_code
_entity_poly.pdbx_strand_id
1 'polypeptide(L)'
;MSLLWFRVPESVYFKRAIVSEALSDLKGICKRSMIITDRDLTWLGVAHRVKKVCEATGFTTSVFDQVVKNPSLNDLQNGLNEAKIFKPDVIIALGGGTAMNYAKLVRIFYENPDLNVNQLVGSYDTIRDRLHKNLIRGDIVKYLVCIPTTSCTGDEVTPFARLTLDNGNIELISTYTLTPNMAIVDPEMAMGMPKNVSVNSSLYALSNAIESLVSIHSNDYTVPYSQQAAIAIISNFKNSIIDQEYDVAGRAIMHNAATLAGMASGNAFLGVSHSLAHYVSSRFHDIHPGVANAIILPKVIKFNSKDAATKKAYATLADKVAVSLGKDIYEKSEDEKVDYLIEQINNLISLGGVPTQFKDCGVSEADFNAAINDIATKALADQGTACNPVKPTVDDLKKMLQ
;
A
#
# COMPACT_ATOMS: atom_id res chain seq x y z
N MET A 1 0.78 -24.14 -15.72
CA MET A 1 1.34 -22.87 -16.25
C MET A 1 0.49 -21.74 -15.69
N SER A 2 0.99 -21.00 -14.70
CA SER A 2 0.28 -19.84 -14.14
C SER A 2 0.35 -18.71 -15.18
N LEU A 3 -0.82 -18.17 -15.57
CA LEU A 3 -0.88 -16.96 -16.37
C LEU A 3 -0.46 -15.80 -15.46
N LEU A 4 0.71 -15.24 -15.71
CA LEU A 4 1.16 -14.01 -15.08
C LEU A 4 0.63 -12.82 -15.90
N TRP A 5 0.03 -11.85 -15.19
CA TRP A 5 -0.52 -10.64 -15.77
C TRP A 5 0.05 -9.46 -15.02
N PHE A 6 0.38 -8.40 -15.75
CA PHE A 6 0.75 -7.13 -15.16
C PHE A 6 -0.37 -6.13 -15.44
N ARG A 7 -1.00 -5.62 -14.39
CA ARG A 7 -2.09 -4.65 -14.46
C ARG A 7 -1.83 -3.47 -13.54
N VAL A 8 -1.99 -2.29 -14.08
CA VAL A 8 -1.93 -0.99 -13.42
C VAL A 8 -3.11 -0.15 -13.92
N PRO A 9 -3.39 1.03 -13.33
CA PRO A 9 -4.35 1.97 -13.88
C PRO A 9 -4.12 2.25 -15.36
N GLU A 10 -5.17 2.58 -16.08
CA GLU A 10 -5.10 2.98 -17.51
C GLU A 10 -4.19 4.20 -17.71
N SER A 11 -4.17 5.10 -16.71
CA SER A 11 -3.30 6.27 -16.68
C SER A 11 -2.78 6.56 -15.29
N VAL A 12 -1.50 6.97 -15.22
CA VAL A 12 -0.84 7.45 -14.01
C VAL A 12 -0.23 8.81 -14.30
N TYR A 13 -0.83 9.86 -13.75
CA TYR A 13 -0.31 11.23 -13.82
C TYR A 13 0.61 11.47 -12.63
N PHE A 14 1.82 11.94 -12.89
CA PHE A 14 2.83 12.15 -11.84
C PHE A 14 3.63 13.43 -12.09
N LYS A 15 3.25 14.48 -11.45
CA LYS A 15 3.96 15.76 -11.49
C LYS A 15 3.34 16.71 -10.46
N ARG A 16 4.11 17.70 -10.04
CA ARG A 16 3.61 18.81 -9.25
C ARG A 16 2.48 19.56 -9.97
N ALA A 17 1.40 19.84 -9.26
CA ALA A 17 0.23 20.58 -9.73
C ALA A 17 -0.50 19.91 -10.92
N ILE A 18 -0.45 18.57 -11.02
CA ILE A 18 -1.01 17.83 -12.17
C ILE A 18 -2.53 17.54 -12.04
N VAL A 19 -3.12 17.73 -10.85
CA VAL A 19 -4.53 17.38 -10.59
C VAL A 19 -5.48 18.00 -11.61
N SER A 20 -5.29 19.28 -11.96
CA SER A 20 -6.17 19.97 -12.91
C SER A 20 -6.07 19.40 -14.32
N GLU A 21 -4.86 19.12 -14.78
CA GLU A 21 -4.62 18.53 -16.10
C GLU A 21 -5.23 17.13 -16.20
N ALA A 22 -4.92 16.28 -15.21
CA ALA A 22 -5.42 14.90 -15.18
C ALA A 22 -6.96 14.83 -15.17
N LEU A 23 -7.62 15.68 -14.36
CA LEU A 23 -9.08 15.71 -14.32
C LEU A 23 -9.69 16.30 -15.59
N SER A 24 -8.96 17.14 -16.34
CA SER A 24 -9.44 17.70 -17.61
C SER A 24 -9.67 16.65 -18.69
N ASP A 25 -8.95 15.51 -18.63
CA ASP A 25 -9.13 14.38 -19.54
C ASP A 25 -10.50 13.72 -19.41
N LEU A 26 -11.15 13.89 -18.25
CA LEU A 26 -12.50 13.39 -18.00
C LEU A 26 -13.62 14.36 -18.44
N LYS A 27 -13.24 15.56 -18.94
CA LYS A 27 -14.18 16.57 -19.40
C LYS A 27 -14.99 16.03 -20.60
N GLY A 28 -16.31 16.14 -20.48
CA GLY A 28 -17.24 15.62 -21.51
C GLY A 28 -17.52 14.11 -21.41
N ILE A 29 -16.70 13.35 -20.66
CA ILE A 29 -16.89 11.92 -20.41
C ILE A 29 -17.72 11.73 -19.14
N CYS A 30 -17.35 12.46 -18.07
CA CYS A 30 -18.02 12.43 -16.76
C CYS A 30 -18.69 13.78 -16.47
N LYS A 31 -19.69 13.73 -15.58
CA LYS A 31 -20.50 14.92 -15.20
C LYS A 31 -20.65 15.08 -13.69
N ARG A 32 -20.62 13.98 -12.95
CA ARG A 32 -20.94 13.92 -11.52
C ARG A 32 -19.82 13.24 -10.74
N SER A 33 -19.00 14.04 -10.07
CA SER A 33 -17.89 13.52 -9.27
C SER A 33 -18.26 13.43 -7.79
N MET A 34 -17.98 12.29 -7.17
CA MET A 34 -18.08 12.11 -5.72
C MET A 34 -16.68 11.97 -5.15
N ILE A 35 -16.23 12.97 -4.38
CA ILE A 35 -14.97 12.91 -3.65
C ILE A 35 -15.21 12.15 -2.34
N ILE A 36 -14.46 11.07 -2.12
CA ILE A 36 -14.45 10.29 -0.88
C ILE A 36 -13.13 10.56 -0.18
N THR A 37 -13.19 11.08 1.04
CA THR A 37 -12.03 11.58 1.80
C THR A 37 -12.27 11.44 3.30
N ASP A 38 -11.30 11.86 4.11
CA ASP A 38 -11.43 11.98 5.56
C ASP A 38 -11.69 13.43 6.01
N ARG A 39 -12.14 13.57 7.27
CA ARG A 39 -12.47 14.87 7.86
C ARG A 39 -11.25 15.77 7.98
N ASP A 40 -10.07 15.20 8.23
CA ASP A 40 -8.85 15.99 8.39
C ASP A 40 -8.48 16.68 7.08
N LEU A 41 -8.57 16.00 5.95
CA LEU A 41 -8.33 16.59 4.63
C LEU A 41 -9.40 17.62 4.24
N THR A 42 -10.63 17.44 4.69
CA THR A 42 -11.70 18.46 4.53
C THR A 42 -11.38 19.69 5.38
N TRP A 43 -11.01 19.51 6.63
CA TRP A 43 -10.64 20.59 7.54
C TRP A 43 -9.40 21.35 7.08
N LEU A 44 -8.39 20.65 6.57
CA LEU A 44 -7.18 21.25 5.97
C LEU A 44 -7.43 21.93 4.62
N GLY A 45 -8.64 21.87 4.09
CA GLY A 45 -9.02 22.50 2.83
C GLY A 45 -8.54 21.76 1.57
N VAL A 46 -7.93 20.57 1.71
CA VAL A 46 -7.45 19.79 0.57
C VAL A 46 -8.62 19.30 -0.29
N ALA A 47 -9.66 18.76 0.34
CA ALA A 47 -10.88 18.34 -0.34
C ALA A 47 -11.55 19.51 -1.10
N HIS A 48 -11.56 20.70 -0.49
CA HIS A 48 -12.14 21.89 -1.12
C HIS A 48 -11.34 22.34 -2.37
N ARG A 49 -10.01 22.25 -2.32
CA ARG A 49 -9.16 22.54 -3.50
C ARG A 49 -9.47 21.59 -4.65
N VAL A 50 -9.54 20.29 -4.40
CA VAL A 50 -9.85 19.28 -5.43
C VAL A 50 -11.29 19.48 -5.95
N LYS A 51 -12.26 19.76 -5.06
CA LYS A 51 -13.64 20.10 -5.46
C LYS A 51 -13.68 21.27 -6.44
N LYS A 52 -12.96 22.36 -6.16
CA LYS A 52 -12.90 23.52 -7.08
C LYS A 52 -12.34 23.13 -8.45
N VAL A 53 -11.33 22.26 -8.51
CA VAL A 53 -10.80 21.75 -9.78
C VAL A 53 -11.86 20.96 -10.52
N CYS A 54 -12.57 20.07 -9.84
CA CYS A 54 -13.68 19.30 -10.42
C CYS A 54 -14.76 20.22 -11.01
N GLU A 55 -15.19 21.25 -10.26
CA GLU A 55 -16.20 22.21 -10.69
C GLU A 55 -15.71 23.04 -11.89
N ALA A 56 -14.45 23.45 -11.90
CA ALA A 56 -13.83 24.16 -13.03
C ALA A 56 -13.73 23.29 -14.28
N THR A 57 -13.59 21.97 -14.11
CA THR A 57 -13.63 20.98 -15.22
C THR A 57 -15.05 20.80 -15.76
N GLY A 58 -16.08 21.22 -15.02
CA GLY A 58 -17.49 21.15 -15.40
C GLY A 58 -18.26 20.03 -14.71
N PHE A 59 -17.71 19.43 -13.63
CA PHE A 59 -18.42 18.42 -12.86
C PHE A 59 -19.34 19.07 -11.81
N THR A 60 -20.51 18.47 -11.59
CA THR A 60 -21.23 18.63 -10.33
C THR A 60 -20.57 17.75 -9.29
N THR A 61 -20.13 18.29 -8.15
CA THR A 61 -19.28 17.59 -7.19
C THR A 61 -19.90 17.50 -5.80
N SER A 62 -20.03 16.26 -5.29
CA SER A 62 -20.33 15.95 -3.88
C SER A 62 -19.05 15.58 -3.14
N VAL A 63 -19.01 15.83 -1.83
CA VAL A 63 -17.90 15.46 -0.95
C VAL A 63 -18.45 14.60 0.20
N PHE A 64 -17.95 13.39 0.33
CA PHE A 64 -18.17 12.49 1.45
C PHE A 64 -16.88 12.38 2.26
N ASP A 65 -16.88 12.83 3.51
CA ASP A 65 -15.69 12.91 4.36
C ASP A 65 -15.76 12.06 5.64
N GLN A 66 -16.56 11.01 5.61
CA GLN A 66 -16.78 10.13 6.76
C GLN A 66 -16.15 8.74 6.58
N VAL A 67 -14.97 8.69 5.94
CA VAL A 67 -14.25 7.41 5.79
C VAL A 67 -13.76 6.91 7.15
N VAL A 68 -13.80 5.59 7.32
CA VAL A 68 -13.27 4.90 8.49
C VAL A 68 -12.20 3.88 8.08
N LYS A 69 -11.25 3.64 8.97
CA LYS A 69 -10.20 2.65 8.75
C LYS A 69 -10.77 1.24 8.85
N ASN A 70 -10.39 0.36 7.91
CA ASN A 70 -10.85 -1.03 7.84
C ASN A 70 -12.38 -1.14 7.99
N PRO A 71 -13.18 -0.56 7.08
CA PRO A 71 -14.61 -0.46 7.25
C PRO A 71 -15.27 -1.84 7.24
N SER A 72 -16.35 -1.99 8.01
CA SER A 72 -17.33 -3.07 7.85
C SER A 72 -18.35 -2.70 6.76
N LEU A 73 -19.19 -3.65 6.38
CA LEU A 73 -20.32 -3.36 5.47
C LEU A 73 -21.25 -2.30 6.05
N ASN A 74 -21.45 -2.29 7.37
CA ASN A 74 -22.26 -1.28 8.03
C ASN A 74 -21.64 0.10 7.93
N ASP A 75 -20.32 0.22 8.08
CA ASP A 75 -19.61 1.49 7.94
C ASP A 75 -19.68 2.05 6.53
N LEU A 76 -19.81 1.19 5.52
CA LEU A 76 -19.96 1.61 4.12
C LEU A 76 -21.35 2.18 3.80
N GLN A 77 -22.38 1.93 4.64
CA GLN A 77 -23.78 2.32 4.32
C GLN A 77 -23.93 3.82 4.06
N ASN A 78 -23.26 4.67 4.84
CA ASN A 78 -23.34 6.13 4.64
C ASN A 78 -22.79 6.55 3.27
N GLY A 79 -21.64 6.03 2.88
CA GLY A 79 -21.05 6.29 1.57
C GLY A 79 -21.89 5.72 0.41
N LEU A 80 -22.47 4.52 0.60
CA LEU A 80 -23.37 3.90 -0.37
C LEU A 80 -24.68 4.69 -0.52
N ASN A 81 -25.25 5.19 0.56
CA ASN A 81 -26.47 6.02 0.52
C ASN A 81 -26.20 7.34 -0.20
N GLU A 82 -25.07 7.98 0.08
CA GLU A 82 -24.66 9.19 -0.65
C GLU A 82 -24.48 8.89 -2.15
N ALA A 83 -23.84 7.79 -2.51
CA ALA A 83 -23.66 7.38 -3.90
C ALA A 83 -25.03 7.10 -4.59
N LYS A 84 -25.98 6.45 -3.90
CA LYS A 84 -27.34 6.19 -4.44
C LYS A 84 -28.12 7.47 -4.70
N ILE A 85 -28.02 8.48 -3.80
CA ILE A 85 -28.69 9.79 -3.94
C ILE A 85 -27.98 10.61 -5.02
N PHE A 86 -26.67 10.73 -4.94
CA PHE A 86 -25.90 11.59 -5.82
C PHE A 86 -25.72 11.01 -7.22
N LYS A 87 -25.66 9.68 -7.37
CA LYS A 87 -25.44 8.94 -8.63
C LYS A 87 -24.19 9.41 -9.38
N PRO A 88 -23.00 9.21 -8.80
CA PRO A 88 -21.75 9.61 -9.42
C PRO A 88 -21.46 8.77 -10.66
N ASP A 89 -20.88 9.37 -11.69
CA ASP A 89 -20.25 8.69 -12.81
C ASP A 89 -18.71 8.67 -12.72
N VAL A 90 -18.15 9.40 -11.75
CA VAL A 90 -16.77 9.30 -11.31
C VAL A 90 -16.68 9.36 -9.79
N ILE A 91 -15.92 8.43 -9.19
CA ILE A 91 -15.54 8.46 -7.78
C ILE A 91 -14.08 8.87 -7.68
N ILE A 92 -13.79 9.87 -6.86
CA ILE A 92 -12.44 10.37 -6.60
C ILE A 92 -12.08 10.02 -5.16
N ALA A 93 -11.17 9.06 -4.97
CA ALA A 93 -10.59 8.74 -3.69
C ALA A 93 -9.46 9.72 -3.38
N LEU A 94 -9.67 10.63 -2.45
CA LEU A 94 -8.68 11.63 -2.04
C LEU A 94 -8.21 11.30 -0.62
N GLY A 95 -6.96 10.89 -0.47
CA GLY A 95 -6.42 10.57 0.86
C GLY A 95 -5.33 9.51 0.86
N GLY A 96 -5.09 8.92 2.01
CA GLY A 96 -4.23 7.76 2.17
C GLY A 96 -4.95 6.44 1.87
N GLY A 97 -4.31 5.32 2.19
CA GLY A 97 -4.87 3.97 1.97
C GLY A 97 -6.27 3.78 2.54
N THR A 98 -6.61 4.43 3.66
CA THR A 98 -7.97 4.37 4.24
C THR A 98 -9.04 4.90 3.30
N ALA A 99 -8.84 6.10 2.75
CA ALA A 99 -9.80 6.72 1.83
C ALA A 99 -9.90 5.94 0.51
N MET A 100 -8.77 5.44 0.00
CA MET A 100 -8.74 4.63 -1.22
C MET A 100 -9.45 3.29 -1.05
N ASN A 101 -9.20 2.57 0.04
CA ASN A 101 -9.90 1.33 0.36
C ASN A 101 -11.41 1.55 0.48
N TYR A 102 -11.82 2.59 1.20
CA TYR A 102 -13.24 2.93 1.36
C TYR A 102 -13.91 3.24 0.01
N ALA A 103 -13.27 4.06 -0.82
CA ALA A 103 -13.79 4.44 -2.13
C ALA A 103 -13.91 3.23 -3.09
N LYS A 104 -12.92 2.35 -3.10
CA LYS A 104 -12.95 1.09 -3.85
C LYS A 104 -14.11 0.20 -3.44
N LEU A 105 -14.33 0.07 -2.13
CA LEU A 105 -15.45 -0.73 -1.59
C LEU A 105 -16.80 -0.06 -1.88
N VAL A 106 -16.93 1.26 -1.71
CA VAL A 106 -18.16 1.97 -2.09
C VAL A 106 -18.47 1.75 -3.57
N ARG A 107 -17.48 1.89 -4.47
CA ARG A 107 -17.70 1.62 -5.90
C ARG A 107 -18.24 0.22 -6.13
N ILE A 108 -17.59 -0.80 -5.58
CA ILE A 108 -17.92 -2.21 -5.88
C ILE A 108 -19.32 -2.57 -5.38
N PHE A 109 -19.68 -2.14 -4.16
CA PHE A 109 -21.00 -2.42 -3.58
C PHE A 109 -22.11 -1.51 -4.13
N TYR A 110 -21.77 -0.31 -4.59
CA TYR A 110 -22.73 0.55 -5.29
C TYR A 110 -23.12 -0.02 -6.65
N GLU A 111 -22.15 -0.57 -7.39
CA GLU A 111 -22.38 -1.21 -8.68
C GLU A 111 -22.99 -2.61 -8.57
N ASN A 112 -22.83 -3.27 -7.42
CA ASN A 112 -23.28 -4.64 -7.17
C ASN A 112 -24.00 -4.75 -5.82
N PRO A 113 -25.22 -4.23 -5.68
CA PRO A 113 -25.92 -4.17 -4.39
C PRO A 113 -26.22 -5.56 -3.78
N ASP A 114 -26.31 -6.60 -4.61
CA ASP A 114 -26.61 -7.98 -4.19
C ASP A 114 -25.33 -8.83 -4.00
N LEU A 115 -24.16 -8.21 -4.03
CA LEU A 115 -22.90 -8.91 -3.92
C LEU A 115 -22.72 -9.50 -2.53
N ASN A 116 -22.53 -10.81 -2.47
CA ASN A 116 -22.18 -11.49 -1.22
C ASN A 116 -20.68 -11.35 -0.93
N VAL A 117 -20.36 -10.74 0.21
CA VAL A 117 -18.97 -10.53 0.66
C VAL A 117 -18.16 -11.83 0.69
N ASN A 118 -18.77 -12.94 1.09
CA ASN A 118 -18.08 -14.24 1.13
C ASN A 118 -17.57 -14.70 -0.24
N GLN A 119 -18.09 -14.13 -1.34
CA GLN A 119 -17.58 -14.40 -2.70
C GLN A 119 -16.29 -13.61 -3.00
N LEU A 120 -16.02 -12.55 -2.24
CA LEU A 120 -14.86 -11.69 -2.40
C LEU A 120 -13.69 -12.08 -1.49
N VAL A 121 -13.97 -12.85 -0.46
CA VAL A 121 -13.01 -13.26 0.57
C VAL A 121 -12.50 -14.66 0.29
N GLY A 122 -11.28 -14.95 0.67
CA GLY A 122 -10.67 -16.27 0.61
C GLY A 122 -9.25 -16.27 0.09
N SER A 123 -8.57 -17.41 0.28
CA SER A 123 -7.25 -17.63 -0.29
C SER A 123 -7.35 -17.76 -1.82
N TYR A 124 -6.43 -17.09 -2.50
CA TYR A 124 -6.28 -17.20 -3.94
C TYR A 124 -5.05 -18.03 -4.23
N ASP A 125 -5.24 -19.29 -4.52
CA ASP A 125 -4.13 -20.21 -4.81
C ASP A 125 -3.47 -19.91 -6.16
N THR A 126 -4.18 -19.22 -7.05
CA THR A 126 -3.66 -18.81 -8.35
C THR A 126 -4.11 -17.39 -8.74
N ILE A 127 -3.34 -16.76 -9.63
CA ILE A 127 -3.74 -15.47 -10.21
C ILE A 127 -5.06 -15.56 -11.00
N ARG A 128 -5.43 -16.76 -11.48
CA ARG A 128 -6.71 -17.02 -12.15
C ARG A 128 -7.89 -16.81 -11.22
N ASP A 129 -7.77 -17.19 -9.96
CA ASP A 129 -8.87 -17.08 -8.99
C ASP A 129 -9.25 -15.61 -8.77
N ARG A 130 -8.27 -14.69 -8.89
CA ARG A 130 -8.54 -13.25 -8.89
C ARG A 130 -9.32 -12.78 -10.12
N LEU A 131 -9.09 -13.40 -11.27
CA LEU A 131 -9.70 -13.01 -12.53
C LEU A 131 -11.13 -13.54 -12.65
N HIS A 132 -11.39 -14.73 -12.15
CA HIS A 132 -12.70 -15.40 -12.29
C HIS A 132 -13.75 -14.95 -11.28
N LYS A 133 -13.36 -14.22 -10.23
CA LYS A 133 -14.32 -13.49 -9.38
C LYS A 133 -14.89 -12.22 -10.07
N ASN A 134 -14.71 -12.10 -11.36
CA ASN A 134 -15.13 -10.99 -12.22
C ASN A 134 -16.61 -11.00 -12.60
N LEU A 135 -17.49 -11.38 -11.72
CA LEU A 135 -18.93 -11.18 -11.92
C LEU A 135 -19.37 -9.75 -11.57
N ILE A 136 -18.41 -8.92 -11.17
CA ILE A 136 -18.65 -7.57 -10.70
C ILE A 136 -18.64 -6.63 -11.90
N ARG A 137 -19.81 -6.09 -12.23
CA ARG A 137 -19.93 -5.04 -13.24
C ARG A 137 -19.26 -3.77 -12.75
N GLY A 138 -18.56 -3.07 -13.61
CA GLY A 138 -17.90 -1.79 -13.34
C GLY A 138 -18.38 -0.70 -14.31
N ASP A 139 -19.69 -0.70 -14.67
CA ASP A 139 -20.19 0.11 -15.79
C ASP A 139 -20.94 1.37 -15.33
N ILE A 140 -21.39 1.47 -14.08
CA ILE A 140 -22.15 2.61 -13.57
C ILE A 140 -21.21 3.77 -13.27
N VAL A 141 -20.12 3.50 -12.51
CA VAL A 141 -19.05 4.44 -12.23
C VAL A 141 -17.97 4.28 -13.30
N LYS A 142 -17.98 5.18 -14.27
CA LYS A 142 -17.05 5.13 -15.43
C LYS A 142 -15.60 5.16 -15.01
N TYR A 143 -15.28 6.01 -14.01
CA TYR A 143 -13.92 6.18 -13.52
C TYR A 143 -13.83 6.12 -12.01
N LEU A 144 -12.90 5.33 -11.51
CA LEU A 144 -12.34 5.45 -10.17
C LEU A 144 -10.99 6.16 -10.29
N VAL A 145 -10.90 7.36 -9.74
CA VAL A 145 -9.68 8.17 -9.69
C VAL A 145 -9.13 8.14 -8.28
N CYS A 146 -7.85 7.86 -8.12
CA CYS A 146 -7.18 7.90 -6.82
C CYS A 146 -6.14 9.03 -6.80
N ILE A 147 -6.24 9.90 -5.78
CA ILE A 147 -5.31 11.02 -5.52
C ILE A 147 -4.67 10.76 -4.16
N PRO A 148 -3.48 10.14 -4.08
CA PRO A 148 -2.83 9.88 -2.82
C PRO A 148 -2.37 11.17 -2.13
N THR A 149 -2.60 11.24 -0.81
CA THR A 149 -2.07 12.29 0.06
C THR A 149 -1.00 11.77 1.00
N THR A 150 -0.67 10.48 0.89
CA THR A 150 0.42 9.82 1.61
C THR A 150 1.28 9.00 0.64
N SER A 151 2.58 8.96 0.89
CA SER A 151 3.55 8.15 0.11
C SER A 151 3.72 6.79 0.81
N CYS A 152 2.70 5.92 0.73
CA CYS A 152 2.59 4.74 1.62
C CYS A 152 2.26 3.45 0.87
N THR A 153 0.98 3.12 0.80
CA THR A 153 0.49 1.79 0.41
C THR A 153 0.55 1.51 -1.09
N GLY A 154 0.55 2.57 -1.90
CA GLY A 154 0.39 2.43 -3.34
C GLY A 154 -1.02 2.01 -3.75
N ASP A 155 -2.03 2.20 -2.89
CA ASP A 155 -3.41 1.78 -3.17
C ASP A 155 -4.03 2.47 -4.38
N GLU A 156 -3.46 3.59 -4.81
CA GLU A 156 -3.84 4.28 -6.05
C GLU A 156 -3.60 3.46 -7.31
N VAL A 157 -2.80 2.38 -7.21
CA VAL A 157 -2.48 1.52 -8.36
C VAL A 157 -2.71 0.02 -8.09
N THR A 158 -3.20 -0.35 -6.91
CA THR A 158 -3.37 -1.76 -6.52
C THR A 158 -4.79 -2.27 -6.68
N PRO A 159 -4.97 -3.60 -6.90
CA PRO A 159 -6.27 -4.26 -6.96
C PRO A 159 -6.78 -4.70 -5.58
N PHE A 160 -6.38 -4.01 -4.50
CA PHE A 160 -6.65 -4.41 -3.13
C PHE A 160 -7.60 -3.45 -2.42
N ALA A 161 -8.42 -4.00 -1.51
CA ALA A 161 -9.13 -3.26 -0.47
C ALA A 161 -9.30 -4.14 0.77
N ARG A 162 -9.34 -3.54 1.96
CA ARG A 162 -9.56 -4.23 3.22
C ARG A 162 -10.97 -4.01 3.72
N LEU A 163 -11.62 -5.08 4.16
CA LEU A 163 -12.96 -5.08 4.70
C LEU A 163 -12.99 -5.84 6.02
N THR A 164 -13.66 -5.29 7.03
CA THR A 164 -13.95 -5.99 8.29
C THR A 164 -15.20 -6.82 8.14
N LEU A 165 -15.10 -8.11 8.39
CA LEU A 165 -16.22 -9.05 8.35
C LEU A 165 -17.01 -9.03 9.67
N ASP A 166 -18.20 -9.62 9.67
CA ASP A 166 -19.11 -9.69 10.83
C ASP A 166 -18.48 -10.42 12.04
N ASN A 167 -17.51 -11.30 11.79
CA ASN A 167 -16.74 -11.98 12.84
C ASN A 167 -15.59 -11.13 13.41
N GLY A 168 -15.44 -9.88 12.95
CA GLY A 168 -14.37 -8.94 13.36
C GLY A 168 -13.04 -9.15 12.66
N ASN A 169 -12.90 -10.14 11.79
CA ASN A 169 -11.68 -10.33 11.01
C ASN A 169 -11.59 -9.28 9.91
N ILE A 170 -10.38 -8.76 9.70
CA ILE A 170 -10.07 -7.86 8.59
C ILE A 170 -9.53 -8.70 7.45
N GLU A 171 -10.24 -8.72 6.34
CA GLU A 171 -9.90 -9.50 5.17
C GLU A 171 -9.41 -8.60 4.02
N LEU A 172 -8.43 -9.11 3.27
CA LEU A 172 -7.96 -8.46 2.05
C LEU A 172 -8.77 -8.95 0.86
N ILE A 173 -9.60 -8.05 0.32
CA ILE A 173 -10.27 -8.29 -0.96
C ILE A 173 -9.28 -8.00 -2.07
N SER A 174 -9.11 -8.96 -2.97
CA SER A 174 -8.20 -8.86 -4.10
C SER A 174 -8.90 -9.21 -5.40
N THR A 175 -9.19 -8.18 -6.20
CA THR A 175 -9.75 -8.32 -7.55
C THR A 175 -9.32 -7.17 -8.43
N TYR A 176 -9.05 -7.45 -9.69
CA TYR A 176 -8.65 -6.40 -10.64
C TYR A 176 -9.71 -5.32 -10.87
N THR A 177 -10.98 -5.60 -10.54
CA THR A 177 -12.06 -4.61 -10.57
C THR A 177 -11.84 -3.46 -9.57
N LEU A 178 -11.06 -3.68 -8.51
CA LEU A 178 -10.66 -2.65 -7.54
C LEU A 178 -9.52 -1.76 -8.03
N THR A 179 -8.81 -2.14 -9.10
CA THR A 179 -7.77 -1.29 -9.68
C THR A 179 -8.39 0.02 -10.15
N PRO A 180 -7.88 1.18 -9.69
CA PRO A 180 -8.36 2.47 -10.19
C PRO A 180 -8.15 2.60 -11.70
N ASN A 181 -9.01 3.38 -12.35
CA ASN A 181 -8.82 3.72 -13.75
C ASN A 181 -7.69 4.75 -13.93
N MET A 182 -7.59 5.68 -12.97
CA MET A 182 -6.62 6.77 -13.01
C MET A 182 -6.00 6.97 -11.63
N ALA A 183 -4.68 7.10 -11.57
CA ALA A 183 -3.94 7.56 -10.41
C ALA A 183 -3.34 8.95 -10.67
N ILE A 184 -3.48 9.89 -9.72
CA ILE A 184 -2.93 11.24 -9.82
C ILE A 184 -1.96 11.45 -8.67
N VAL A 185 -0.68 11.24 -8.96
CA VAL A 185 0.43 11.25 -8.00
C VAL A 185 1.04 12.65 -7.96
N ASP A 186 0.34 13.57 -7.29
CA ASP A 186 0.76 14.97 -7.16
C ASP A 186 1.45 15.18 -5.80
N PRO A 187 2.76 15.46 -5.76
CA PRO A 187 3.47 15.66 -4.50
C PRO A 187 2.91 16.79 -3.64
N GLU A 188 2.22 17.79 -4.21
CA GLU A 188 1.58 18.85 -3.43
C GLU A 188 0.45 18.32 -2.54
N MET A 189 -0.19 17.21 -2.93
CA MET A 189 -1.23 16.59 -2.12
C MET A 189 -0.65 15.90 -0.87
N ALA A 190 0.62 15.53 -0.89
CA ALA A 190 1.33 14.88 0.21
C ALA A 190 2.19 15.83 1.06
N MET A 191 2.22 17.14 0.75
CA MET A 191 3.05 18.11 1.49
C MET A 191 2.60 18.32 2.94
N GLY A 192 1.33 18.08 3.23
CA GLY A 192 0.77 18.24 4.59
C GLY A 192 1.02 17.04 5.52
N MET A 193 1.74 16.00 5.07
CA MET A 193 2.01 14.84 5.94
C MET A 193 2.93 15.22 7.11
N PRO A 194 2.54 14.92 8.36
CA PRO A 194 3.45 15.02 9.50
C PRO A 194 4.67 14.10 9.34
N LYS A 195 5.80 14.49 9.95
CA LYS A 195 7.07 13.75 9.85
C LYS A 195 6.95 12.27 10.23
N ASN A 196 6.29 11.98 11.35
CA ASN A 196 6.05 10.61 11.79
C ASN A 196 5.23 9.78 10.79
N VAL A 197 4.22 10.41 10.15
CA VAL A 197 3.44 9.76 9.09
C VAL A 197 4.31 9.52 7.87
N SER A 198 5.15 10.48 7.48
CA SER A 198 6.09 10.36 6.36
C SER A 198 7.10 9.22 6.57
N VAL A 199 7.66 9.11 7.78
CA VAL A 199 8.58 8.03 8.17
C VAL A 199 7.90 6.67 8.06
N ASN A 200 6.77 6.49 8.75
CA ASN A 200 6.06 5.22 8.82
C ASN A 200 5.56 4.78 7.43
N SER A 201 5.10 5.74 6.63
CA SER A 201 4.65 5.52 5.26
C SER A 201 5.79 5.06 4.34
N SER A 202 6.96 5.70 4.45
CA SER A 202 8.12 5.33 3.64
C SER A 202 8.65 3.93 3.97
N LEU A 203 8.67 3.56 5.25
CA LEU A 203 9.07 2.20 5.67
C LEU A 203 8.04 1.15 5.23
N TYR A 204 6.75 1.50 5.21
CA TYR A 204 5.72 0.64 4.64
C TYR A 204 5.93 0.42 3.13
N ALA A 205 6.15 1.50 2.38
CA ALA A 205 6.42 1.43 0.94
C ALA A 205 7.71 0.65 0.62
N LEU A 206 8.76 0.81 1.45
CA LEU A 206 9.97 0.01 1.34
C LEU A 206 9.71 -1.48 1.52
N SER A 207 8.88 -1.84 2.50
CA SER A 207 8.49 -3.25 2.72
C SER A 207 7.72 -3.81 1.53
N ASN A 208 6.81 -3.01 0.92
CA ASN A 208 6.14 -3.39 -0.34
C ASN A 208 7.16 -3.71 -1.44
N ALA A 209 8.16 -2.84 -1.61
CA ALA A 209 9.19 -3.01 -2.63
C ALA A 209 10.06 -4.25 -2.39
N ILE A 210 10.52 -4.47 -1.16
CA ILE A 210 11.42 -5.58 -0.80
C ILE A 210 10.70 -6.93 -0.92
N GLU A 211 9.45 -7.03 -0.45
CA GLU A 211 8.72 -8.29 -0.51
C GLU A 211 8.25 -8.63 -1.92
N SER A 212 7.75 -7.64 -2.68
CA SER A 212 7.36 -7.87 -4.08
C SER A 212 8.54 -8.24 -4.99
N LEU A 213 9.77 -7.82 -4.65
CA LEU A 213 10.99 -8.20 -5.37
C LEU A 213 11.22 -9.70 -5.39
N VAL A 214 10.94 -10.37 -4.27
CA VAL A 214 11.26 -11.78 -4.05
C VAL A 214 10.04 -12.70 -3.93
N SER A 215 8.85 -12.16 -4.07
CA SER A 215 7.62 -12.97 -4.09
C SER A 215 7.72 -14.06 -5.15
N ILE A 216 7.09 -15.23 -4.90
CA ILE A 216 7.00 -16.32 -5.90
C ILE A 216 6.30 -15.89 -7.19
N HIS A 217 5.65 -14.75 -7.21
CA HIS A 217 5.00 -14.14 -8.37
C HIS A 217 5.80 -12.99 -8.97
N SER A 218 7.00 -12.68 -8.46
CA SER A 218 7.89 -11.69 -9.06
C SER A 218 8.24 -12.07 -10.49
N ASN A 219 8.40 -11.09 -11.35
CA ASN A 219 8.64 -11.29 -12.78
C ASN A 219 9.35 -10.08 -13.40
N ASP A 220 9.69 -10.18 -14.68
CA ASP A 220 10.43 -9.16 -15.42
C ASP A 220 9.74 -7.78 -15.44
N TYR A 221 8.43 -7.72 -15.24
CA TYR A 221 7.68 -6.47 -15.15
C TYR A 221 7.66 -5.88 -13.74
N THR A 222 7.61 -6.71 -12.70
CA THR A 222 7.50 -6.23 -11.30
C THR A 222 8.86 -5.93 -10.67
N VAL A 223 9.89 -6.72 -10.98
CA VAL A 223 11.25 -6.57 -10.44
C VAL A 223 11.83 -5.16 -10.64
N PRO A 224 11.76 -4.55 -11.84
CA PRO A 224 12.27 -3.18 -12.04
C PRO A 224 11.58 -2.14 -11.14
N TYR A 225 10.26 -2.23 -10.97
CA TYR A 225 9.51 -1.33 -10.10
C TYR A 225 9.88 -1.51 -8.62
N SER A 226 9.98 -2.77 -8.16
CA SER A 226 10.44 -3.08 -6.79
C SER A 226 11.83 -2.52 -6.51
N GLN A 227 12.78 -2.76 -7.41
CA GLN A 227 14.16 -2.28 -7.26
C GLN A 227 14.21 -0.76 -7.26
N GLN A 228 13.56 -0.10 -8.24
CA GLN A 228 13.57 1.36 -8.33
C GLN A 228 12.93 2.01 -7.10
N ALA A 229 11.83 1.45 -6.59
CA ALA A 229 11.18 1.94 -5.39
C ALA A 229 12.10 1.83 -4.17
N ALA A 230 12.72 0.66 -3.95
CA ALA A 230 13.61 0.44 -2.82
C ALA A 230 14.84 1.36 -2.88
N ILE A 231 15.48 1.48 -4.05
CA ILE A 231 16.62 2.39 -4.26
C ILE A 231 16.22 3.83 -3.98
N ALA A 232 15.11 4.30 -4.54
CA ALA A 232 14.66 5.68 -4.37
C ALA A 232 14.37 5.99 -2.90
N ILE A 233 13.68 5.09 -2.18
CA ILE A 233 13.38 5.27 -0.76
C ILE A 233 14.67 5.30 0.05
N ILE A 234 15.54 4.29 -0.07
CA ILE A 234 16.75 4.18 0.75
C ILE A 234 17.68 5.38 0.52
N SER A 235 17.87 5.78 -0.73
CA SER A 235 18.82 6.83 -1.07
C SER A 235 18.35 8.25 -0.74
N ASN A 236 17.03 8.47 -0.68
CA ASN A 236 16.48 9.81 -0.49
C ASN A 236 15.80 10.01 0.86
N PHE A 237 15.62 8.97 1.67
CA PHE A 237 14.89 9.04 2.94
C PHE A 237 15.41 10.15 3.86
N LYS A 238 16.74 10.20 4.09
CA LYS A 238 17.33 11.20 4.97
C LYS A 238 17.04 12.60 4.47
N ASN A 239 17.35 12.90 3.23
CA ASN A 239 17.20 14.25 2.68
C ASN A 239 15.72 14.66 2.54
N SER A 240 14.85 13.74 2.09
CA SER A 240 13.46 14.06 1.76
C SER A 240 12.50 14.01 2.96
N ILE A 241 12.85 13.26 4.01
CA ILE A 241 11.95 13.03 5.17
C ILE A 241 12.52 13.63 6.45
N ILE A 242 13.83 13.53 6.66
CA ILE A 242 14.46 13.93 7.92
C ILE A 242 14.96 15.36 7.87
N ASP A 243 15.72 15.71 6.84
CA ASP A 243 16.41 17.01 6.75
C ASP A 243 15.57 18.10 6.09
N GLN A 244 14.74 17.73 5.10
CA GLN A 244 13.98 18.66 4.26
C GLN A 244 12.49 18.28 4.18
N GLU A 245 11.79 18.36 5.30
CA GLU A 245 10.40 17.92 5.43
C GLU A 245 9.43 18.57 4.42
N TYR A 246 9.73 19.81 3.99
CA TYR A 246 8.90 20.60 3.07
C TYR A 246 9.48 20.71 1.66
N ASP A 247 10.50 19.92 1.31
CA ASP A 247 11.02 19.90 -0.05
C ASP A 247 10.08 19.15 -1.01
N VAL A 248 9.51 19.87 -1.96
CA VAL A 248 8.59 19.31 -2.96
C VAL A 248 9.28 18.29 -3.86
N ALA A 249 10.56 18.49 -4.20
CA ALA A 249 11.30 17.57 -5.05
C ALA A 249 11.56 16.24 -4.33
N GLY A 250 12.01 16.29 -3.08
CA GLY A 250 12.16 15.10 -2.23
C GLY A 250 10.83 14.40 -2.00
N ARG A 251 9.76 15.16 -1.76
CA ARG A 251 8.40 14.62 -1.63
C ARG A 251 7.96 13.89 -2.90
N ALA A 252 8.25 14.45 -4.08
CA ALA A 252 7.93 13.82 -5.36
C ALA A 252 8.65 12.48 -5.54
N ILE A 253 9.94 12.39 -5.17
CA ILE A 253 10.70 11.15 -5.23
C ILE A 253 10.04 10.07 -4.35
N MET A 254 9.72 10.41 -3.09
CA MET A 254 9.10 9.46 -2.16
C MET A 254 7.69 9.07 -2.59
N HIS A 255 6.93 10.00 -3.14
CA HIS A 255 5.57 9.76 -3.61
C HIS A 255 5.55 8.81 -4.81
N ASN A 256 6.40 9.08 -5.81
CA ASN A 256 6.57 8.19 -6.95
C ASN A 256 7.11 6.80 -6.53
N ALA A 257 8.05 6.74 -5.59
CA ALA A 257 8.58 5.47 -5.11
C ALA A 257 7.49 4.60 -4.44
N ALA A 258 6.59 5.20 -3.65
CA ALA A 258 5.46 4.48 -3.07
C ALA A 258 4.51 3.93 -4.14
N THR A 259 4.22 4.71 -5.18
CA THR A 259 3.40 4.29 -6.32
C THR A 259 4.08 3.13 -7.09
N LEU A 260 5.38 3.22 -7.35
CA LEU A 260 6.14 2.12 -7.99
C LEU A 260 6.12 0.85 -7.13
N ALA A 261 6.29 0.97 -5.82
CA ALA A 261 6.15 -0.16 -4.90
C ALA A 261 4.74 -0.77 -4.95
N GLY A 262 3.70 0.08 -5.07
CA GLY A 262 2.32 -0.34 -5.27
C GLY A 262 2.10 -1.10 -6.59
N MET A 263 2.68 -0.62 -7.70
CA MET A 263 2.62 -1.30 -9.00
C MET A 263 3.26 -2.69 -8.92
N ALA A 264 4.40 -2.79 -8.24
CA ALA A 264 5.07 -4.07 -8.05
C ALA A 264 4.24 -5.02 -7.17
N SER A 265 3.86 -4.58 -5.98
CA SER A 265 3.14 -5.40 -5.00
C SER A 265 1.72 -5.77 -5.45
N GLY A 266 1.05 -4.89 -6.20
CA GLY A 266 -0.27 -5.15 -6.79
C GLY A 266 -0.27 -6.30 -7.80
N ASN A 267 0.89 -6.61 -8.38
CA ASN A 267 1.06 -7.66 -9.39
C ASN A 267 1.87 -8.86 -8.89
N ALA A 268 2.88 -8.66 -8.04
CA ALA A 268 3.71 -9.74 -7.47
C ALA A 268 3.24 -10.20 -6.08
N PHE A 269 2.34 -9.45 -5.45
CA PHE A 269 1.94 -9.65 -4.06
C PHE A 269 3.04 -9.35 -3.03
N LEU A 270 2.73 -9.58 -1.77
CA LEU A 270 3.58 -9.30 -0.62
C LEU A 270 4.03 -10.61 0.03
N GLY A 271 4.61 -10.55 1.22
CA GLY A 271 5.18 -11.68 1.92
C GLY A 271 4.85 -11.68 3.42
N VAL A 272 5.70 -12.39 4.15
CA VAL A 272 5.56 -12.63 5.59
C VAL A 272 5.59 -11.36 6.43
N SER A 273 6.38 -10.35 6.05
CA SER A 273 6.46 -9.10 6.82
C SER A 273 5.10 -8.41 6.88
N HIS A 274 4.40 -8.31 5.74
CA HIS A 274 3.06 -7.73 5.68
C HIS A 274 2.01 -8.58 6.38
N SER A 275 2.06 -9.91 6.26
CA SER A 275 1.15 -10.79 6.97
C SER A 275 1.28 -10.61 8.49
N LEU A 276 2.49 -10.65 9.03
CA LEU A 276 2.73 -10.42 10.45
C LEU A 276 2.34 -9.00 10.89
N ALA A 277 2.77 -7.97 10.15
CA ALA A 277 2.47 -6.58 10.46
C ALA A 277 0.96 -6.29 10.46
N HIS A 278 0.21 -6.93 9.55
CA HIS A 278 -1.24 -6.83 9.49
C HIS A 278 -1.88 -7.30 10.80
N TYR A 279 -1.55 -8.51 11.26
CA TYR A 279 -2.15 -9.06 12.47
C TYR A 279 -1.64 -8.40 13.76
N VAL A 280 -0.39 -7.93 13.78
CA VAL A 280 0.12 -7.09 14.88
C VAL A 280 -0.70 -5.80 14.98
N SER A 281 -0.86 -5.06 13.88
CA SER A 281 -1.59 -3.78 13.87
C SER A 281 -3.10 -3.95 14.05
N SER A 282 -3.65 -5.10 13.69
CA SER A 282 -5.06 -5.42 13.95
C SER A 282 -5.32 -5.73 15.44
N ARG A 283 -4.33 -6.33 16.11
CA ARG A 283 -4.42 -6.64 17.55
C ARG A 283 -4.05 -5.46 18.44
N PHE A 284 -3.06 -4.68 18.00
CA PHE A 284 -2.51 -3.53 18.72
C PHE A 284 -2.66 -2.28 17.85
N HIS A 285 -3.81 -1.62 17.94
CA HIS A 285 -4.21 -0.53 17.04
C HIS A 285 -3.28 0.68 17.06
N ASP A 286 -2.54 0.88 18.15
CA ASP A 286 -1.55 1.96 18.30
C ASP A 286 -0.25 1.68 17.52
N ILE A 287 0.00 0.43 17.14
CA ILE A 287 1.16 0.09 16.31
C ILE A 287 0.81 0.29 14.84
N HIS A 288 1.37 1.34 14.24
CA HIS A 288 1.19 1.60 12.82
C HIS A 288 1.78 0.46 11.98
N PRO A 289 1.10 -0.02 10.89
CA PRO A 289 1.61 -1.12 10.07
C PRO A 289 3.02 -0.89 9.52
N GLY A 290 3.39 0.36 9.22
CA GLY A 290 4.75 0.72 8.79
C GLY A 290 5.81 0.49 9.87
N VAL A 291 5.46 0.73 11.14
CA VAL A 291 6.33 0.43 12.31
C VAL A 291 6.48 -1.08 12.46
N ALA A 292 5.37 -1.82 12.42
CA ALA A 292 5.41 -3.28 12.51
C ALA A 292 6.25 -3.90 11.39
N ASN A 293 6.06 -3.45 10.14
CA ASN A 293 6.88 -3.89 9.01
C ASN A 293 8.37 -3.56 9.23
N ALA A 294 8.69 -2.37 9.70
CA ALA A 294 10.08 -1.96 9.93
C ALA A 294 10.80 -2.88 10.94
N ILE A 295 10.11 -3.28 12.01
CA ILE A 295 10.65 -4.20 13.02
C ILE A 295 10.86 -5.62 12.45
N ILE A 296 9.96 -6.07 11.59
CA ILE A 296 9.92 -7.44 11.08
C ILE A 296 10.81 -7.63 9.85
N LEU A 297 10.84 -6.66 8.94
CA LEU A 297 11.45 -6.78 7.61
C LEU A 297 12.93 -7.25 7.63
N PRO A 298 13.83 -6.73 8.49
CA PRO A 298 15.21 -7.21 8.55
C PRO A 298 15.32 -8.71 8.86
N LYS A 299 14.44 -9.21 9.74
CA LYS A 299 14.39 -10.63 10.12
C LYS A 299 13.84 -11.51 8.98
N VAL A 300 12.86 -11.00 8.24
CA VAL A 300 12.29 -11.66 7.06
C VAL A 300 13.31 -11.75 5.93
N ILE A 301 14.08 -10.68 5.66
CA ILE A 301 15.17 -10.71 4.67
C ILE A 301 16.19 -11.81 5.03
N LYS A 302 16.61 -11.87 6.30
CA LYS A 302 17.56 -12.89 6.75
C LYS A 302 16.98 -14.31 6.63
N PHE A 303 15.69 -14.48 6.95
CA PHE A 303 14.99 -15.74 6.80
C PHE A 303 14.89 -16.19 5.34
N ASN A 304 14.46 -15.28 4.46
CA ASN A 304 14.28 -15.56 3.04
C ASN A 304 15.61 -15.80 2.30
N SER A 305 16.73 -15.29 2.80
CA SER A 305 18.07 -15.53 2.25
C SER A 305 18.55 -16.99 2.37
N LYS A 306 17.77 -17.86 2.99
CA LYS A 306 17.99 -19.34 2.94
C LYS A 306 17.78 -19.89 1.52
N ASP A 307 16.95 -19.25 0.71
CA ASP A 307 16.78 -19.57 -0.70
C ASP A 307 17.83 -18.84 -1.54
N ALA A 308 18.58 -19.59 -2.36
CA ALA A 308 19.72 -19.03 -3.12
C ALA A 308 19.27 -17.99 -4.15
N ALA A 309 18.13 -18.17 -4.82
CA ALA A 309 17.64 -17.21 -5.80
C ALA A 309 17.21 -15.89 -5.13
N THR A 310 16.55 -16.00 -3.99
CA THR A 310 16.15 -14.85 -3.15
C THR A 310 17.38 -14.10 -2.61
N LYS A 311 18.38 -14.82 -2.08
CA LYS A 311 19.64 -14.23 -1.63
C LYS A 311 20.29 -13.42 -2.74
N LYS A 312 20.40 -13.99 -3.95
CA LYS A 312 20.97 -13.32 -5.12
C LYS A 312 20.16 -12.05 -5.51
N ALA A 313 18.83 -12.10 -5.41
CA ALA A 313 17.98 -10.93 -5.70
C ALA A 313 18.25 -9.80 -4.70
N TYR A 314 18.36 -10.10 -3.39
CA TYR A 314 18.73 -9.12 -2.36
C TYR A 314 20.16 -8.58 -2.54
N ALA A 315 21.13 -9.45 -2.86
CA ALA A 315 22.49 -9.03 -3.15
C ALA A 315 22.56 -8.08 -4.35
N THR A 316 21.80 -8.37 -5.42
CA THR A 316 21.71 -7.50 -6.59
C THR A 316 21.08 -6.14 -6.24
N LEU A 317 20.05 -6.12 -5.38
CA LEU A 317 19.48 -4.87 -4.89
C LEU A 317 20.49 -4.10 -4.03
N ALA A 318 21.23 -4.79 -3.17
CA ALA A 318 22.28 -4.19 -2.34
C ALA A 318 23.37 -3.48 -3.17
N ASP A 319 23.83 -4.11 -4.26
CA ASP A 319 24.77 -3.49 -5.20
C ASP A 319 24.22 -2.17 -5.77
N LYS A 320 22.97 -2.17 -6.22
CA LYS A 320 22.32 -0.97 -6.78
C LYS A 320 22.12 0.13 -5.74
N VAL A 321 21.74 -0.25 -4.52
CA VAL A 321 21.61 0.68 -3.38
C VAL A 321 22.98 1.27 -3.04
N ALA A 322 24.03 0.46 -2.97
CA ALA A 322 25.39 0.93 -2.69
C ALA A 322 25.87 1.95 -3.73
N VAL A 323 25.68 1.64 -5.01
CA VAL A 323 26.01 2.57 -6.10
C VAL A 323 25.25 3.89 -5.95
N SER A 324 23.95 3.86 -5.63
CA SER A 324 23.14 5.08 -5.43
C SER A 324 23.59 5.92 -4.22
N LEU A 325 24.23 5.28 -3.23
CA LEU A 325 24.81 5.92 -2.05
C LEU A 325 26.32 6.27 -2.23
N GLY A 326 26.89 6.09 -3.43
CA GLY A 326 28.30 6.33 -3.71
C GLY A 326 29.23 5.36 -2.99
N LYS A 327 28.79 4.15 -2.73
CA LYS A 327 29.56 3.07 -2.09
C LYS A 327 29.88 1.98 -3.09
N ASP A 328 31.02 1.32 -2.90
CA ASP A 328 31.40 0.13 -3.64
C ASP A 328 31.42 -1.09 -2.71
N ILE A 329 30.62 -2.08 -3.06
CA ILE A 329 30.52 -3.37 -2.35
C ILE A 329 30.66 -4.54 -3.32
N TYR A 330 31.17 -4.31 -4.53
CA TYR A 330 31.20 -5.30 -5.60
C TYR A 330 31.94 -6.60 -5.21
N GLU A 331 33.07 -6.46 -4.52
CA GLU A 331 33.90 -7.58 -4.08
C GLU A 331 33.30 -8.39 -2.90
N LYS A 332 32.21 -7.90 -2.28
CA LYS A 332 31.57 -8.60 -1.17
C LYS A 332 30.84 -9.84 -1.64
N SER A 333 30.82 -10.86 -0.79
CA SER A 333 29.97 -12.06 -0.97
C SER A 333 28.47 -11.72 -0.95
N GLU A 334 27.64 -12.59 -1.47
CA GLU A 334 26.17 -12.41 -1.42
C GLU A 334 25.64 -12.25 0.02
N ASP A 335 26.20 -12.98 0.99
CA ASP A 335 25.81 -12.86 2.40
C ASP A 335 26.18 -11.48 2.96
N GLU A 336 27.37 -10.96 2.70
CA GLU A 336 27.77 -9.62 3.11
C GLU A 336 26.96 -8.52 2.42
N LYS A 337 26.52 -8.74 1.17
CA LYS A 337 25.62 -7.82 0.45
C LYS A 337 24.23 -7.80 1.06
N VAL A 338 23.69 -8.96 1.46
CA VAL A 338 22.43 -9.05 2.19
C VAL A 338 22.54 -8.35 3.54
N ASP A 339 23.62 -8.56 4.29
CA ASP A 339 23.84 -7.90 5.57
C ASP A 339 23.97 -6.36 5.39
N TYR A 340 24.60 -5.90 4.32
CA TYR A 340 24.62 -4.47 3.95
C TYR A 340 23.22 -3.92 3.66
N LEU A 341 22.37 -4.65 2.93
CA LEU A 341 20.98 -4.22 2.69
C LEU A 341 20.21 -4.08 3.99
N ILE A 342 20.35 -5.05 4.90
CA ILE A 342 19.73 -5.01 6.23
C ILE A 342 20.25 -3.81 7.04
N GLU A 343 21.56 -3.54 6.98
CA GLU A 343 22.17 -2.37 7.62
C GLU A 343 21.55 -1.06 7.12
N GLN A 344 21.38 -0.91 5.79
CA GLN A 344 20.76 0.29 5.24
C GLN A 344 19.30 0.45 5.73
N ILE A 345 18.51 -0.62 5.81
CA ILE A 345 17.15 -0.59 6.33
C ILE A 345 17.16 -0.18 7.81
N ASN A 346 18.04 -0.77 8.63
CA ASN A 346 18.19 -0.43 10.05
C ASN A 346 18.61 1.05 10.24
N ASN A 347 19.44 1.59 9.34
CA ASN A 347 19.79 3.01 9.34
C ASN A 347 18.58 3.91 9.12
N LEU A 348 17.64 3.53 8.21
CA LEU A 348 16.41 4.29 8.01
C LEU A 348 15.50 4.23 9.25
N ILE A 349 15.37 3.07 9.88
CA ILE A 349 14.60 2.86 11.11
C ILE A 349 15.15 3.79 12.22
N SER A 350 16.46 3.80 12.41
CA SER A 350 17.14 4.64 13.37
C SER A 350 16.99 6.15 13.07
N LEU A 351 17.20 6.57 11.82
CA LEU A 351 17.02 7.96 11.38
C LEU A 351 15.59 8.45 11.57
N GLY A 352 14.62 7.56 11.35
CA GLY A 352 13.21 7.84 11.54
C GLY A 352 12.77 7.87 13.00
N GLY A 353 13.63 7.44 13.94
CA GLY A 353 13.27 7.30 15.36
C GLY A 353 12.21 6.22 15.60
N VAL A 354 12.16 5.20 14.73
CA VAL A 354 11.17 4.11 14.82
C VAL A 354 11.70 3.04 15.78
N PRO A 355 10.85 2.49 16.67
CA PRO A 355 11.25 1.39 17.53
C PRO A 355 11.77 0.18 16.75
N THR A 356 12.78 -0.50 17.30
CA THR A 356 13.34 -1.73 16.74
C THR A 356 12.75 -3.00 17.34
N GLN A 357 11.95 -2.86 18.40
CA GLN A 357 11.30 -3.95 19.11
C GLN A 357 9.87 -3.57 19.51
N PHE A 358 8.97 -4.54 19.52
CA PHE A 358 7.56 -4.29 19.84
C PHE A 358 7.31 -3.82 21.27
N LYS A 359 8.15 -4.22 22.25
CA LYS A 359 8.08 -3.74 23.63
C LYS A 359 8.26 -2.21 23.75
N ASP A 360 8.93 -1.59 22.78
CA ASP A 360 9.17 -0.14 22.75
C ASP A 360 8.04 0.62 22.04
N CYS A 361 7.00 -0.10 21.56
CA CYS A 361 5.82 0.47 20.88
C CYS A 361 4.66 0.79 21.84
N GLY A 362 4.87 0.81 23.16
CA GLY A 362 3.83 1.12 24.14
C GLY A 362 2.90 -0.05 24.48
N VAL A 363 3.21 -1.26 24.02
CA VAL A 363 2.47 -2.48 24.36
C VAL A 363 3.22 -3.23 25.46
N SER A 364 2.51 -3.72 26.48
CA SER A 364 3.15 -4.52 27.52
C SER A 364 3.73 -5.81 26.93
N GLU A 365 4.90 -6.19 27.42
CA GLU A 365 5.57 -7.44 27.00
C GLU A 365 4.69 -8.68 27.27
N ALA A 366 3.94 -8.67 28.38
CA ALA A 366 3.04 -9.76 28.72
C ALA A 366 1.88 -9.88 27.72
N ASP A 367 1.23 -8.76 27.33
CA ASP A 367 0.14 -8.76 26.36
C ASP A 367 0.63 -9.16 24.97
N PHE A 368 1.81 -8.67 24.58
CA PHE A 368 2.40 -9.02 23.30
C PHE A 368 2.75 -10.51 23.24
N ASN A 369 3.41 -11.05 24.27
CA ASN A 369 3.76 -12.47 24.34
C ASN A 369 2.53 -13.39 24.34
N ALA A 370 1.43 -12.98 24.99
CA ALA A 370 0.17 -13.71 24.97
C ALA A 370 -0.45 -13.75 23.56
N ALA A 371 -0.23 -12.73 22.73
CA ALA A 371 -0.78 -12.62 21.39
C ALA A 371 0.08 -13.28 20.29
N ILE A 372 1.39 -13.49 20.52
CA ILE A 372 2.35 -13.95 19.49
C ILE A 372 1.86 -15.22 18.79
N ASN A 373 1.32 -16.20 19.53
CA ASN A 373 0.89 -17.46 18.94
C ASN A 373 -0.31 -17.29 18.02
N ASP A 374 -1.29 -16.49 18.40
CA ASP A 374 -2.47 -16.19 17.58
C ASP A 374 -2.06 -15.42 16.32
N ILE A 375 -1.24 -14.39 16.47
CA ILE A 375 -0.71 -13.59 15.35
C ILE A 375 0.05 -14.47 14.36
N ALA A 376 0.97 -15.32 14.84
CA ALA A 376 1.76 -16.19 13.98
C ALA A 376 0.89 -17.22 13.25
N THR A 377 -0.12 -17.79 13.91
CA THR A 377 -1.03 -18.77 13.33
C THR A 377 -1.89 -18.14 12.22
N LYS A 378 -2.44 -16.95 12.47
CA LYS A 378 -3.22 -16.22 11.46
C LYS A 378 -2.35 -15.77 10.29
N ALA A 379 -1.14 -15.25 10.56
CA ALA A 379 -0.21 -14.85 9.54
C ALA A 379 0.25 -16.02 8.65
N LEU A 380 0.36 -17.24 9.20
CA LEU A 380 0.70 -18.42 8.41
C LEU A 380 -0.37 -18.74 7.35
N ALA A 381 -1.64 -18.51 7.67
CA ALA A 381 -2.77 -18.73 6.75
C ALA A 381 -3.02 -17.54 5.81
N ASP A 382 -2.30 -16.43 5.99
CA ASP A 382 -2.50 -15.21 5.21
C ASP A 382 -1.98 -15.34 3.77
N GLN A 383 -2.66 -14.66 2.85
CA GLN A 383 -2.34 -14.63 1.42
C GLN A 383 -0.91 -14.13 1.15
N GLY A 384 -0.40 -13.18 1.93
CA GLY A 384 0.96 -12.67 1.79
C GLY A 384 1.98 -13.77 2.10
N THR A 385 1.78 -14.52 3.18
CA THR A 385 2.66 -15.64 3.55
C THR A 385 2.68 -16.73 2.47
N ALA A 386 1.54 -16.99 1.81
CA ALA A 386 1.46 -17.93 0.70
C ALA A 386 2.33 -17.51 -0.51
N CYS A 387 2.62 -16.21 -0.66
CA CYS A 387 3.45 -15.68 -1.75
C CYS A 387 4.93 -15.53 -1.37
N ASN A 388 5.31 -15.85 -0.13
CA ASN A 388 6.69 -15.72 0.34
C ASN A 388 7.60 -16.79 -0.31
N PRO A 389 8.85 -16.48 -0.70
CA PRO A 389 9.75 -17.42 -1.38
C PRO A 389 10.14 -18.62 -0.51
N VAL A 390 10.29 -18.41 0.79
CA VAL A 390 10.58 -19.47 1.76
C VAL A 390 9.36 -19.69 2.64
N LYS A 391 8.80 -20.89 2.64
CA LYS A 391 7.63 -21.23 3.46
C LYS A 391 8.03 -21.26 4.94
N PRO A 392 7.46 -20.41 5.80
CA PRO A 392 7.75 -20.41 7.23
C PRO A 392 6.91 -21.47 7.96
N THR A 393 7.37 -21.85 9.14
CA THR A 393 6.56 -22.51 10.17
C THR A 393 6.01 -21.47 11.15
N VAL A 394 5.03 -21.85 11.99
CA VAL A 394 4.54 -20.98 13.07
C VAL A 394 5.68 -20.54 13.99
N ASP A 395 6.65 -21.44 14.28
CA ASP A 395 7.79 -21.12 15.14
C ASP A 395 8.78 -20.15 14.46
N ASP A 396 8.95 -20.21 13.14
CA ASP A 396 9.71 -19.20 12.41
C ASP A 396 9.05 -17.83 12.53
N LEU A 397 7.72 -17.77 12.36
CA LEU A 397 6.96 -16.53 12.48
C LEU A 397 7.01 -15.94 13.90
N LYS A 398 6.94 -16.78 14.93
CA LYS A 398 7.12 -16.34 16.33
C LYS A 398 8.50 -15.70 16.56
N LYS A 399 9.58 -16.31 16.02
CA LYS A 399 10.94 -15.77 16.12
C LYS A 399 11.08 -14.40 15.43
N MET A 400 10.34 -14.16 14.34
CA MET A 400 10.34 -12.86 13.66
C MET A 400 9.62 -11.78 14.48
N LEU A 401 8.69 -12.16 15.36
CA LEU A 401 7.98 -11.24 16.25
C LEU A 401 8.78 -10.89 17.53
N GLN A 402 9.69 -11.74 17.95
CA GLN A 402 10.59 -11.54 19.10
C GLN A 402 11.83 -10.75 18.70
#